data_6da7064680152b696aedca1a3aae2e3a
#
_entry.id   6da7064680152b696aedca1a3aae2e3a
#
_cell.length_a   1.000
_cell.length_b   1.000
_cell.length_c   1.000
_cell.angle_alpha   90.00
_cell.angle_beta   90.00
_cell.angle_gamma   90.00
#
_symmetry.space_group_name_H-M   'P 1'
#
loop_
_entity.id
_entity.type
_entity.pdbx_description
1 polymer ?
#
loop_
_entity_poly.entity_id
_entity_poly.type
_entity_poly.pdbx_seq_one_letter_code
_entity_poly.pdbx_strand_id
1 'polypeptide(L)'
;CGGSAVCGVDVTFSVDMSIQGVSGDVKVRTSTVDGDYAPSDWFVMDDSDGDMVYTYTMTLETGVTYGYNFNDGGYESGSGLGDCAGGSYGNDRYVTPGDADMTLDTVCFGSCEACPDIVYGCTDETAINYNADATVSDDSCEYGELTSANLFISEAAEGSSNNKYIEIFNASDSDVDLSSYAYPTVGNAPTVAGEYEYWNTFPEGAVVAAGD
;
A
#
# COMPACT_ATOMS: atom_id res chain seq x y z
N CYS A 1 18.79 16.76 -41.30
CA CYS A 1 19.53 18.01 -41.14
C CYS A 1 20.78 17.97 -41.97
N GLY A 2 20.99 18.91 -42.87
CA GLY A 2 22.21 19.05 -43.69
C GLY A 2 22.86 20.38 -43.38
N GLY A 3 23.99 20.36 -42.67
CA GLY A 3 24.75 21.55 -42.28
C GLY A 3 25.07 21.55 -40.78
N SER A 4 25.95 22.38 -40.30
CA SER A 4 26.41 22.47 -38.91
C SER A 4 25.32 22.83 -37.85
N ALA A 5 24.08 22.52 -38.12
CA ALA A 5 23.00 22.67 -37.12
C ALA A 5 22.85 21.36 -36.34
N VAL A 6 22.94 21.44 -35.06
CA VAL A 6 22.60 20.35 -34.15
C VAL A 6 21.13 20.01 -34.36
N CYS A 7 20.86 18.75 -34.73
CA CYS A 7 19.50 18.26 -34.88
C CYS A 7 18.98 17.86 -33.50
N GLY A 8 17.94 18.51 -33.06
CA GLY A 8 17.21 18.16 -31.85
C GLY A 8 15.86 17.58 -32.21
N VAL A 9 15.38 16.72 -31.36
CA VAL A 9 14.02 16.16 -31.36
C VAL A 9 13.35 16.44 -30.02
N ASP A 10 12.05 16.50 -30.04
CA ASP A 10 11.29 16.71 -28.81
C ASP A 10 11.17 15.40 -28.04
N VAL A 11 11.60 15.44 -26.78
CA VAL A 11 11.50 14.33 -25.81
C VAL A 11 10.55 14.72 -24.71
N THR A 12 9.49 13.95 -24.58
CA THR A 12 8.52 14.12 -23.48
C THR A 12 8.86 13.18 -22.33
N PHE A 13 9.12 13.76 -21.18
CA PHE A 13 9.32 13.10 -19.90
C PHE A 13 8.00 12.97 -19.17
N SER A 14 7.80 11.87 -18.43
CA SER A 14 6.58 11.62 -17.71
C SER A 14 6.87 10.93 -16.38
N VAL A 15 6.26 11.41 -15.30
CA VAL A 15 6.39 10.85 -13.95
C VAL A 15 5.02 10.82 -13.26
N ASP A 16 4.71 9.68 -12.67
CA ASP A 16 3.48 9.46 -11.89
C ASP A 16 3.77 9.68 -10.40
N MET A 17 3.03 10.61 -9.79
CA MET A 17 3.12 11.02 -8.40
C MET A 17 2.01 10.43 -7.53
N SER A 18 1.16 9.56 -8.06
CA SER A 18 -0.05 9.06 -7.40
C SER A 18 0.23 8.31 -6.09
N ILE A 19 1.38 7.64 -5.99
CA ILE A 19 1.80 6.91 -4.78
C ILE A 19 2.49 7.84 -3.78
N GLN A 20 3.43 8.67 -4.26
CA GLN A 20 4.25 9.55 -3.42
C GLN A 20 3.45 10.76 -2.92
N GLY A 21 2.48 11.23 -3.70
CA GLY A 21 1.90 12.55 -3.54
C GLY A 21 2.87 13.64 -3.95
N VAL A 22 2.46 14.87 -3.85
CA VAL A 22 3.24 16.04 -4.28
C VAL A 22 3.53 16.94 -3.08
N SER A 23 4.83 17.20 -2.84
CA SER A 23 5.28 18.08 -1.74
C SER A 23 5.61 19.51 -2.21
N GLY A 24 5.86 19.69 -3.51
CA GLY A 24 6.20 20.97 -4.12
C GLY A 24 6.01 20.94 -5.62
N ASP A 25 6.64 21.84 -6.38
CA ASP A 25 6.62 21.77 -7.84
C ASP A 25 7.32 20.47 -8.29
N VAL A 26 6.63 19.66 -9.09
CA VAL A 26 7.26 18.52 -9.76
C VAL A 26 8.11 19.03 -10.92
N LYS A 27 9.34 18.58 -10.98
CA LYS A 27 10.35 19.11 -11.92
C LYS A 27 11.17 17.99 -12.53
N VAL A 28 11.64 18.20 -13.74
CA VAL A 28 12.63 17.36 -14.41
C VAL A 28 13.89 18.17 -14.72
N ARG A 29 15.03 17.52 -14.71
CA ARG A 29 16.29 18.04 -15.26
C ARG A 29 16.97 17.01 -16.11
N THR A 30 17.85 17.47 -17.01
CA THR A 30 18.70 16.61 -17.82
C THR A 30 20.17 17.07 -17.75
N SER A 31 21.10 16.14 -17.88
CA SER A 31 22.54 16.39 -18.03
C SER A 31 23.12 15.47 -19.07
N THR A 32 24.19 15.88 -19.78
CA THR A 32 24.93 14.94 -20.66
C THR A 32 25.80 14.02 -19.79
N VAL A 33 25.94 12.75 -20.21
CA VAL A 33 26.64 11.72 -19.41
C VAL A 33 28.12 12.03 -19.16
N ASP A 34 28.76 12.76 -20.07
CA ASP A 34 30.18 13.11 -20.00
C ASP A 34 30.44 14.53 -19.50
N GLY A 35 29.41 15.26 -19.13
CA GLY A 35 29.48 16.63 -18.71
C GLY A 35 29.32 16.81 -17.21
N ASP A 36 30.08 17.73 -16.64
CA ASP A 36 29.66 18.39 -15.41
C ASP A 36 28.20 18.79 -15.55
N TYR A 37 27.40 18.56 -14.53
CA TYR A 37 26.04 19.06 -14.46
C TYR A 37 26.04 20.50 -14.96
N ALA A 38 25.75 20.71 -16.25
CA ALA A 38 25.47 22.03 -16.76
C ALA A 38 24.33 22.59 -15.91
N PRO A 39 24.34 23.87 -15.60
CA PRO A 39 23.62 24.40 -14.46
C PRO A 39 22.21 23.91 -14.49
N SER A 40 21.87 23.26 -13.49
CA SER A 40 20.67 22.81 -12.83
C SER A 40 19.40 23.64 -13.09
N ASP A 41 19.03 23.84 -14.34
CA ASP A 41 17.72 24.39 -14.65
C ASP A 41 16.70 23.26 -14.52
N TRP A 42 16.07 23.22 -13.38
CA TRP A 42 14.90 22.41 -13.15
C TRP A 42 13.72 22.99 -13.92
N PHE A 43 13.11 22.18 -14.75
CA PHE A 43 11.93 22.56 -15.51
C PHE A 43 10.69 22.04 -14.78
N VAL A 44 9.75 22.95 -14.49
CA VAL A 44 8.48 22.60 -13.86
C VAL A 44 7.63 21.81 -14.86
N MET A 45 7.16 20.68 -14.44
CA MET A 45 6.29 19.78 -15.24
C MET A 45 4.83 20.18 -15.07
N ASP A 46 3.99 19.78 -16.02
CA ASP A 46 2.58 20.10 -16.08
C ASP A 46 1.73 18.88 -15.75
N ASP A 47 0.67 19.09 -14.95
CA ASP A 47 -0.41 18.16 -14.60
C ASP A 47 -1.72 18.93 -14.64
N SER A 48 -2.03 19.52 -15.83
CA SER A 48 -3.21 20.39 -15.98
C SER A 48 -4.54 19.62 -16.04
N ASP A 49 -4.51 18.31 -16.27
CA ASP A 49 -5.68 17.42 -16.26
C ASP A 49 -5.94 16.82 -14.87
N GLY A 50 -4.96 16.89 -13.94
CA GLY A 50 -5.12 16.52 -12.53
C GLY A 50 -5.11 15.02 -12.28
N ASP A 51 -4.47 14.25 -13.15
CA ASP A 51 -4.39 12.79 -13.04
C ASP A 51 -3.16 12.31 -12.24
N MET A 52 -2.37 13.24 -11.69
CA MET A 52 -1.12 13.04 -10.96
C MET A 52 0.04 12.55 -11.84
N VAL A 53 -0.11 12.54 -13.17
CA VAL A 53 0.96 12.26 -14.12
C VAL A 53 1.52 13.56 -14.68
N TYR A 54 2.69 13.90 -14.24
CA TYR A 54 3.37 15.14 -14.62
C TYR A 54 4.18 14.94 -15.88
N THR A 55 4.07 15.85 -16.83
CA THR A 55 4.77 15.80 -18.12
C THR A 55 5.58 17.05 -18.41
N TYR A 56 6.69 16.90 -19.14
CA TYR A 56 7.45 18.01 -19.70
C TYR A 56 8.13 17.60 -20.99
N THR A 57 8.04 18.46 -22.01
CA THR A 57 8.70 18.24 -23.30
C THR A 57 9.83 19.21 -23.48
N MET A 58 11.01 18.71 -23.82
CA MET A 58 12.17 19.53 -24.20
C MET A 58 12.87 19.00 -25.43
N THR A 59 13.49 19.90 -26.19
CA THR A 59 14.27 19.51 -27.36
C THR A 59 15.67 19.08 -26.94
N LEU A 60 16.07 17.84 -27.26
CA LEU A 60 17.37 17.25 -27.00
C LEU A 60 18.10 16.90 -28.30
N GLU A 61 19.43 16.93 -28.29
CA GLU A 61 20.25 16.60 -29.43
C GLU A 61 20.20 15.09 -29.72
N THR A 62 20.01 14.74 -31.00
CA THR A 62 19.96 13.35 -31.45
C THR A 62 21.32 12.65 -31.27
N GLY A 63 21.27 11.39 -30.80
CA GLY A 63 22.47 10.55 -30.59
C GLY A 63 23.30 10.91 -29.36
N VAL A 64 22.93 11.94 -28.60
CA VAL A 64 23.56 12.27 -27.32
C VAL A 64 22.82 11.58 -26.19
N THR A 65 23.56 10.95 -25.28
CA THR A 65 22.96 10.33 -24.11
C THR A 65 22.82 11.35 -22.99
N TYR A 66 21.61 11.48 -22.44
CA TYR A 66 21.29 12.37 -21.33
C TYR A 66 20.90 11.53 -20.12
N GLY A 67 21.46 11.90 -18.95
CA GLY A 67 20.90 11.50 -17.67
C GLY A 67 19.75 12.43 -17.31
N TYR A 68 18.69 11.91 -16.68
CA TYR A 68 17.58 12.71 -16.19
C TYR A 68 17.04 12.17 -14.87
N ASN A 69 16.51 13.08 -14.05
CA ASN A 69 15.82 12.74 -12.82
C ASN A 69 14.70 13.74 -12.51
N PHE A 70 13.85 13.37 -11.55
CA PHE A 70 12.72 14.18 -11.10
C PHE A 70 12.96 14.73 -9.69
N ASN A 71 12.18 15.75 -9.33
CA ASN A 71 12.21 16.41 -8.03
C ASN A 71 10.83 16.97 -7.70
N ASP A 72 10.38 16.82 -6.48
CA ASP A 72 9.11 17.34 -5.95
C ASP A 72 9.30 18.23 -4.70
N GLY A 73 10.47 18.83 -4.55
CA GLY A 73 10.94 19.50 -3.33
C GLY A 73 12.07 18.72 -2.66
N GLY A 74 12.21 17.43 -2.97
CA GLY A 74 13.30 16.53 -2.66
C GLY A 74 13.76 15.77 -3.90
N TYR A 75 15.00 15.28 -3.91
CA TYR A 75 15.52 14.46 -5.00
C TYR A 75 14.95 13.06 -4.91
N GLU A 76 14.73 12.42 -6.07
CA GLU A 76 14.50 10.98 -6.10
C GLU A 76 15.64 10.26 -5.38
N SER A 77 15.29 9.30 -4.54
CA SER A 77 16.28 8.49 -3.83
C SER A 77 16.90 7.46 -4.79
N GLY A 78 18.21 7.53 -5.00
CA GLY A 78 18.93 6.57 -5.83
C GLY A 78 18.72 5.11 -5.41
N SER A 79 18.48 4.85 -4.14
CA SER A 79 18.19 3.50 -3.63
C SER A 79 16.83 2.95 -4.09
N GLY A 80 15.91 3.80 -4.57
CA GLY A 80 14.60 3.41 -5.08
C GLY A 80 14.58 3.14 -6.58
N LEU A 81 15.54 3.69 -7.34
CA LEU A 81 15.52 3.59 -8.79
C LEU A 81 15.90 2.20 -9.34
N GLY A 82 16.58 1.36 -8.56
CA GLY A 82 16.94 0.01 -9.01
C GLY A 82 17.88 0.00 -10.21
N ASP A 83 17.64 -0.93 -11.15
CA ASP A 83 18.56 -1.21 -12.27
C ASP A 83 18.61 -0.10 -13.32
N CYS A 84 17.67 0.84 -13.36
CA CYS A 84 17.73 1.99 -14.28
C CYS A 84 18.58 3.13 -13.72
N ALA A 85 18.99 3.04 -12.46
CA ALA A 85 19.78 4.08 -11.82
C ALA A 85 21.23 4.07 -12.30
N GLY A 86 21.72 5.23 -12.66
CA GLY A 86 23.09 5.43 -13.08
C GLY A 86 23.63 6.79 -12.65
N GLY A 87 24.71 7.22 -13.30
CA GLY A 87 25.38 8.45 -12.97
C GLY A 87 26.26 8.34 -11.72
N SER A 88 26.96 9.44 -11.41
CA SER A 88 27.91 9.49 -10.30
C SER A 88 27.25 9.30 -8.92
N TYR A 89 25.94 9.54 -8.83
CA TYR A 89 25.14 9.45 -7.60
C TYR A 89 24.12 8.30 -7.61
N GLY A 90 24.04 7.54 -8.74
CA GLY A 90 23.15 6.39 -8.86
C GLY A 90 21.66 6.76 -8.85
N ASN A 91 21.29 7.95 -9.30
CA ASN A 91 19.91 8.45 -9.28
C ASN A 91 19.44 9.08 -10.59
N ASP A 92 20.17 8.88 -11.69
CA ASP A 92 19.79 9.35 -13.01
C ASP A 92 19.31 8.18 -13.87
N ARG A 93 18.20 8.34 -14.57
CA ARG A 93 17.79 7.51 -15.70
C ARG A 93 18.45 8.03 -16.96
N TYR A 94 18.52 7.24 -18.03
CA TYR A 94 19.17 7.65 -19.26
C TYR A 94 18.22 7.61 -20.45
N VAL A 95 18.40 8.57 -21.36
CA VAL A 95 17.76 8.60 -22.67
C VAL A 95 18.77 8.98 -23.74
N THR A 96 18.70 8.34 -24.90
CA THR A 96 19.44 8.71 -26.10
C THR A 96 18.43 8.97 -27.21
N PRO A 97 18.11 10.23 -27.52
CA PRO A 97 17.13 10.54 -28.57
C PRO A 97 17.57 10.04 -29.93
N GLY A 98 16.65 9.43 -30.66
CA GLY A 98 16.81 9.06 -32.06
C GLY A 98 16.54 10.23 -33.01
N ASP A 99 16.12 9.91 -34.25
CA ASP A 99 15.87 10.89 -35.29
C ASP A 99 14.44 11.44 -35.32
N ALA A 100 13.59 11.06 -34.36
CA ALA A 100 12.20 11.46 -34.26
C ALA A 100 11.83 11.82 -32.82
N ASP A 101 10.80 12.67 -32.69
CA ASP A 101 10.19 12.99 -31.40
C ASP A 101 9.80 11.70 -30.68
N MET A 102 9.95 11.69 -29.36
CA MET A 102 9.66 10.54 -28.52
C MET A 102 8.99 10.92 -27.19
N THR A 103 8.14 10.04 -26.74
CA THR A 103 7.57 10.10 -25.40
C THR A 103 8.12 8.92 -24.61
N LEU A 104 8.71 9.20 -23.46
CA LEU A 104 9.21 8.17 -22.55
C LEU A 104 8.03 7.53 -21.82
N ASP A 105 8.20 6.26 -21.47
CA ASP A 105 7.22 5.58 -20.61
C ASP A 105 7.09 6.32 -19.28
N THR A 106 5.85 6.42 -18.77
CA THR A 106 5.59 7.00 -17.47
C THR A 106 6.16 6.07 -16.39
N VAL A 107 6.98 6.64 -15.51
CA VAL A 107 7.56 5.91 -14.38
C VAL A 107 7.01 6.47 -13.06
N CYS A 108 6.94 5.61 -12.05
CA CYS A 108 6.63 6.05 -10.70
C CYS A 108 7.79 6.86 -10.11
N PHE A 109 7.50 7.94 -9.38
CA PHE A 109 8.53 8.74 -8.73
C PHE A 109 9.40 7.86 -7.81
N GLY A 110 10.70 7.92 -7.99
CA GLY A 110 11.66 7.10 -7.25
C GLY A 110 11.75 5.62 -7.72
N SER A 111 11.19 5.27 -8.89
CA SER A 111 11.22 3.92 -9.47
C SER A 111 11.62 3.92 -10.93
N CYS A 112 12.05 2.76 -11.44
CA CYS A 112 12.26 2.51 -12.87
C CYS A 112 10.98 2.06 -13.59
N GLU A 113 10.00 1.62 -12.84
CA GLU A 113 8.79 1.00 -13.33
C GLU A 113 7.61 1.98 -13.22
N ALA A 114 6.54 1.69 -13.94
CA ALA A 114 5.26 2.38 -13.74
C ALA A 114 4.77 2.21 -12.30
N CYS A 115 3.98 3.16 -11.81
CA CYS A 115 3.32 2.99 -10.52
C CYS A 115 2.38 1.78 -10.58
N PRO A 116 2.32 0.98 -9.51
CA PRO A 116 1.31 -0.06 -9.42
C PRO A 116 -0.09 0.57 -9.38
N ASP A 117 -1.05 -0.11 -9.99
CA ASP A 117 -2.44 0.32 -9.96
C ASP A 117 -2.91 0.50 -8.51
N ILE A 118 -3.48 1.67 -8.20
CA ILE A 118 -4.12 1.92 -6.91
C ILE A 118 -5.55 1.41 -7.01
N VAL A 119 -5.81 0.29 -6.34
CA VAL A 119 -7.15 -0.26 -6.18
C VAL A 119 -7.59 -0.01 -4.75
N TYR A 120 -8.60 0.83 -4.59
CA TYR A 120 -9.22 1.08 -3.30
C TYR A 120 -10.22 -0.01 -2.95
N GLY A 121 -10.29 -0.38 -1.69
CA GLY A 121 -11.22 -1.37 -1.18
C GLY A 121 -10.85 -1.88 0.20
N CYS A 122 -11.67 -2.78 0.73
CA CYS A 122 -11.36 -3.44 2.00
C CYS A 122 -10.18 -4.40 1.86
N THR A 123 -9.12 -4.16 2.62
CA THR A 123 -7.89 -4.98 2.64
C THR A 123 -7.84 -5.98 3.79
N ASP A 124 -8.88 -6.05 4.62
CA ASP A 124 -8.96 -6.99 5.75
C ASP A 124 -9.60 -8.29 5.30
N GLU A 125 -8.82 -9.40 5.30
CA GLU A 125 -9.27 -10.73 4.90
C GLU A 125 -10.44 -11.29 5.76
N THR A 126 -10.66 -10.70 6.93
CA THR A 126 -11.75 -11.11 7.82
C THR A 126 -13.08 -10.39 7.53
N ALA A 127 -13.04 -9.35 6.70
CA ALA A 127 -14.23 -8.61 6.29
C ALA A 127 -15.03 -9.39 5.23
N ILE A 128 -16.37 -9.24 5.25
CA ILE A 128 -17.27 -9.91 4.30
C ILE A 128 -17.15 -9.36 2.87
N ASN A 129 -16.68 -8.12 2.73
CA ASN A 129 -16.43 -7.44 1.47
C ASN A 129 -14.93 -7.29 1.17
N TYR A 130 -14.09 -8.18 1.71
CA TYR A 130 -12.68 -8.23 1.39
C TYR A 130 -12.44 -8.21 -0.12
N ASN A 131 -11.58 -7.33 -0.58
CA ASN A 131 -11.15 -7.26 -1.96
C ASN A 131 -9.67 -7.62 -2.07
N ALA A 132 -9.38 -8.81 -2.61
CA ALA A 132 -8.01 -9.30 -2.77
C ALA A 132 -7.17 -8.45 -3.75
N ASP A 133 -7.80 -7.67 -4.63
CA ASP A 133 -7.12 -6.78 -5.57
C ASP A 133 -6.87 -5.39 -4.96
N ALA A 134 -7.45 -5.07 -3.79
CA ALA A 134 -7.23 -3.79 -3.14
C ALA A 134 -5.79 -3.64 -2.66
N THR A 135 -5.15 -2.56 -3.08
CA THR A 135 -3.80 -2.17 -2.67
C THR A 135 -3.80 -1.11 -1.58
N VAL A 136 -4.92 -0.38 -1.43
CA VAL A 136 -5.11 0.68 -0.44
C VAL A 136 -6.48 0.52 0.23
N SER A 137 -6.50 0.52 1.57
CA SER A 137 -7.76 0.52 2.33
C SER A 137 -8.48 1.86 2.13
N ASP A 138 -9.77 1.79 1.85
CA ASP A 138 -10.68 2.93 1.76
C ASP A 138 -11.63 3.02 2.97
N ASP A 139 -11.34 2.26 4.04
CA ASP A 139 -12.17 2.12 5.23
C ASP A 139 -13.58 1.56 4.97
N SER A 140 -13.80 0.94 3.82
CA SER A 140 -15.08 0.33 3.43
C SER A 140 -15.31 -1.06 4.02
N CYS A 141 -14.39 -1.57 4.85
CA CYS A 141 -14.52 -2.90 5.40
C CYS A 141 -15.83 -3.10 6.15
N GLU A 142 -16.61 -4.04 5.69
CA GLU A 142 -17.83 -4.48 6.36
C GLU A 142 -17.55 -5.78 7.09
N TYR A 143 -17.80 -5.77 8.37
CA TYR A 143 -17.74 -6.99 9.16
C TYR A 143 -19.16 -7.50 9.29
N GLY A 144 -19.35 -8.82 9.04
CA GLY A 144 -20.61 -9.45 9.37
C GLY A 144 -20.95 -9.04 10.80
N GLU A 145 -22.20 -8.62 11.02
CA GLU A 145 -22.66 -8.63 12.38
C GLU A 145 -22.29 -10.01 12.90
N LEU A 146 -21.38 -10.03 13.87
CA LEU A 146 -21.40 -11.15 14.76
C LEU A 146 -22.87 -11.15 15.18
N THR A 147 -23.67 -12.04 14.61
CA THR A 147 -24.82 -12.55 15.33
C THR A 147 -24.17 -13.21 16.52
N SER A 148 -23.69 -12.38 17.44
CA SER A 148 -23.40 -12.84 18.76
C SER A 148 -24.72 -13.42 19.18
N ALA A 149 -24.80 -14.72 19.08
CA ALA A 149 -25.70 -15.40 19.99
C ALA A 149 -25.44 -14.64 21.28
N ASN A 150 -26.46 -13.96 21.80
CA ASN A 150 -26.31 -13.16 23.00
C ASN A 150 -26.02 -14.07 24.19
N LEU A 151 -24.98 -14.92 24.00
CA LEU A 151 -24.43 -15.79 25.00
C LEU A 151 -23.50 -14.99 25.89
N PHE A 152 -23.76 -15.01 27.16
CA PHE A 152 -22.85 -14.43 28.13
C PHE A 152 -22.80 -15.31 29.39
N ILE A 153 -21.75 -15.18 30.16
CA ILE A 153 -21.65 -15.81 31.47
C ILE A 153 -22.54 -14.99 32.41
N SER A 154 -23.67 -15.58 32.79
CA SER A 154 -24.64 -14.95 33.70
C SER A 154 -24.24 -15.11 35.16
N GLU A 155 -23.56 -16.20 35.49
CA GLU A 155 -23.06 -16.47 36.83
C GLU A 155 -21.74 -17.22 36.80
N ALA A 156 -20.86 -16.91 37.73
CA ALA A 156 -19.65 -17.68 38.01
C ALA A 156 -19.54 -17.89 39.53
N ALA A 157 -19.53 -19.13 39.96
CA ALA A 157 -19.37 -19.46 41.36
C ALA A 157 -18.05 -20.12 41.67
N GLU A 158 -17.33 -19.61 42.64
CA GLU A 158 -16.12 -20.17 43.19
C GLU A 158 -16.31 -20.66 44.60
N GLY A 159 -16.87 -21.86 44.72
CA GLY A 159 -17.02 -22.52 46.01
C GLY A 159 -15.75 -23.24 46.48
N SER A 160 -15.82 -23.78 47.69
CA SER A 160 -14.68 -24.59 48.22
C SER A 160 -14.55 -25.88 47.43
N SER A 161 -13.29 -26.32 47.20
CA SER A 161 -12.96 -27.55 46.49
C SER A 161 -13.46 -27.56 45.02
N ASN A 162 -14.31 -28.52 44.65
CA ASN A 162 -14.82 -28.69 43.27
C ASN A 162 -16.20 -28.05 43.06
N ASN A 163 -16.67 -27.22 43.98
CA ASN A 163 -17.92 -26.50 43.82
C ASN A 163 -17.72 -25.22 43.03
N LYS A 164 -17.34 -25.37 41.76
CA LYS A 164 -17.13 -24.26 40.84
C LYS A 164 -17.95 -24.49 39.61
N TYR A 165 -18.65 -23.45 39.15
CA TYR A 165 -19.39 -23.51 37.90
C TYR A 165 -19.44 -22.15 37.21
N ILE A 166 -19.71 -22.18 35.94
CA ILE A 166 -20.14 -21.05 35.15
C ILE A 166 -21.54 -21.34 34.60
N GLU A 167 -22.40 -20.35 34.60
CA GLU A 167 -23.68 -20.40 33.92
C GLU A 167 -23.57 -19.55 32.64
N ILE A 168 -24.08 -20.10 31.54
CA ILE A 168 -24.10 -19.41 30.27
C ILE A 168 -25.57 -19.18 29.90
N PHE A 169 -25.94 -17.93 29.70
CA PHE A 169 -27.28 -17.52 29.34
C PHE A 169 -27.34 -17.13 27.85
N ASN A 170 -28.38 -17.59 27.16
CA ASN A 170 -28.69 -17.23 25.79
C ASN A 170 -29.81 -16.18 25.75
N ALA A 171 -29.46 -14.91 25.57
CA ALA A 171 -30.41 -13.82 25.46
C ALA A 171 -31.01 -13.64 24.05
N SER A 172 -30.74 -14.55 23.12
CA SER A 172 -31.33 -14.50 21.78
C SER A 172 -32.68 -15.20 21.72
N ASP A 173 -33.40 -14.98 20.62
CA ASP A 173 -34.72 -15.58 20.35
C ASP A 173 -34.63 -16.97 19.73
N SER A 174 -33.44 -17.56 19.60
CA SER A 174 -33.21 -18.86 18.98
C SER A 174 -32.18 -19.68 19.74
N ASP A 175 -32.29 -20.99 19.64
CA ASP A 175 -31.34 -21.92 20.25
C ASP A 175 -29.92 -21.71 19.63
N VAL A 176 -28.90 -21.82 20.47
CA VAL A 176 -27.49 -21.65 20.05
C VAL A 176 -26.74 -22.96 20.19
N ASP A 177 -26.24 -23.50 19.08
CA ASP A 177 -25.33 -24.65 19.04
C ASP A 177 -23.96 -24.21 19.56
N LEU A 178 -23.42 -24.90 20.56
CA LEU A 178 -22.16 -24.62 21.20
C LEU A 178 -20.94 -25.28 20.52
N SER A 179 -21.10 -25.95 19.39
CA SER A 179 -20.03 -26.71 18.72
C SER A 179 -18.84 -25.85 18.28
N SER A 180 -19.08 -24.56 18.00
CA SER A 180 -18.06 -23.58 17.63
C SER A 180 -17.57 -22.72 18.81
N TYR A 181 -18.07 -22.97 20.01
CA TYR A 181 -17.71 -22.22 21.20
C TYR A 181 -16.72 -22.97 22.09
N ALA A 182 -15.95 -22.22 22.86
CA ALA A 182 -15.04 -22.74 23.88
C ALA A 182 -14.95 -21.74 25.02
N TYR A 183 -14.58 -22.23 26.20
CA TYR A 183 -14.28 -21.36 27.34
C TYR A 183 -12.87 -21.67 27.86
N PRO A 184 -11.92 -20.76 27.66
CA PRO A 184 -10.60 -20.90 28.21
C PRO A 184 -10.58 -20.68 29.71
N THR A 185 -9.76 -21.44 30.43
CA THR A 185 -9.58 -21.28 31.88
C THR A 185 -8.11 -21.18 32.26
N VAL A 186 -7.85 -20.52 33.37
CA VAL A 186 -6.54 -20.38 33.98
C VAL A 186 -6.62 -20.85 35.43
N GLY A 187 -5.77 -21.81 35.81
CA GLY A 187 -5.77 -22.34 37.19
C GLY A 187 -5.15 -21.41 38.21
N ASN A 188 -4.27 -20.52 37.76
CA ASN A 188 -3.61 -19.47 38.56
C ASN A 188 -3.45 -18.24 37.66
N ALA A 189 -2.91 -17.14 38.22
CA ALA A 189 -2.63 -15.98 37.38
C ALA A 189 -1.72 -16.36 36.18
N PRO A 190 -2.10 -16.05 34.95
CA PRO A 190 -1.27 -16.41 33.78
C PRO A 190 0.08 -15.70 33.84
N THR A 191 1.13 -16.35 33.37
CA THR A 191 2.48 -15.79 33.31
C THR A 191 2.58 -14.65 32.29
N VAL A 192 1.70 -14.71 31.28
CA VAL A 192 1.57 -13.70 30.21
C VAL A 192 0.10 -13.29 30.13
N ALA A 193 -0.16 -12.01 30.13
CA ALA A 193 -1.54 -11.49 30.00
C ALA A 193 -2.15 -11.93 28.66
N GLY A 194 -3.37 -12.50 28.72
CA GLY A 194 -4.08 -13.01 27.54
C GLY A 194 -3.83 -14.47 27.22
N GLU A 195 -2.91 -15.15 27.92
CA GLU A 195 -2.74 -16.60 27.81
C GLU A 195 -3.66 -17.35 28.77
N TYR A 196 -4.05 -18.57 28.37
CA TYR A 196 -4.86 -19.49 29.16
C TYR A 196 -4.19 -20.88 29.19
N GLU A 197 -4.42 -21.60 30.29
CA GLU A 197 -3.81 -22.93 30.50
C GLU A 197 -4.64 -24.04 29.88
N TYR A 198 -5.97 -23.90 29.88
CA TYR A 198 -6.89 -24.92 29.42
C TYR A 198 -7.86 -24.36 28.41
N TRP A 199 -8.03 -25.09 27.32
CA TRP A 199 -9.05 -24.84 26.30
C TRP A 199 -10.16 -25.85 26.43
N ASN A 200 -11.33 -25.42 26.93
CA ASN A 200 -12.45 -26.30 27.16
C ASN A 200 -13.48 -26.12 26.06
N THR A 201 -13.86 -27.23 25.41
CA THR A 201 -14.92 -27.27 24.39
C THR A 201 -16.15 -27.90 24.98
N PHE A 202 -17.29 -27.64 24.37
CA PHE A 202 -18.56 -28.28 24.74
C PHE A 202 -18.71 -29.66 24.11
N PRO A 203 -19.50 -30.58 24.72
CA PRO A 203 -19.83 -31.88 24.11
C PRO A 203 -20.54 -31.70 22.77
N GLU A 204 -20.42 -32.69 21.89
CA GLU A 204 -21.15 -32.73 20.62
C GLU A 204 -22.67 -32.64 20.87
N GLY A 205 -23.32 -31.71 20.13
CA GLY A 205 -24.77 -31.49 20.25
C GLY A 205 -25.18 -30.68 21.47
N ALA A 206 -24.23 -30.03 22.19
CA ALA A 206 -24.56 -29.09 23.25
C ALA A 206 -25.25 -27.85 22.69
N VAL A 207 -26.39 -27.49 23.25
CA VAL A 207 -27.23 -26.38 22.83
C VAL A 207 -27.65 -25.60 24.07
N VAL A 208 -27.70 -24.27 23.97
CA VAL A 208 -28.40 -23.40 24.96
C VAL A 208 -29.66 -22.91 24.30
N ALA A 209 -30.79 -23.23 24.88
CA ALA A 209 -32.09 -22.82 24.33
C ALA A 209 -32.31 -21.30 24.42
N ALA A 210 -33.21 -20.81 23.58
CA ALA A 210 -33.57 -19.39 23.58
C ALA A 210 -34.11 -18.95 24.98
N GLY A 211 -33.49 -17.97 25.59
CA GLY A 211 -33.90 -17.43 26.90
C GLY A 211 -33.57 -18.33 28.10
N ASP A 212 -32.67 -19.30 27.93
CA ASP A 212 -32.24 -20.26 28.96
C ASP A 212 -30.79 -19.98 29.40
#